data_45d33e2b088700fc144a969594acd398
#
_entry.id   45d33e2b088700fc144a969594acd398
#
_cell.length_a   1.000
_cell.length_b   1.000
_cell.length_c   1.000
_cell.angle_alpha   90.00
_cell.angle_beta   90.00
_cell.angle_gamma   90.00
#
_symmetry.space_group_name_H-M   'P 1'
#
loop_
_entity.id
_entity.type
_entity.pdbx_description
1 polymer ?
#
loop_
_entity_poly.entity_id
_entity_poly.type
_entity_poly.pdbx_seq_one_letter_code
_entity_poly.pdbx_strand_id
1 'polypeptide(L)'
;LDRHWKASDANDFEAEHAIYHEDAVLEYPQSGERIHGRHRIQSSRAAQPDRKHFEVRRISGSGDLWVTEYVLTYDGRPSYTVSIMEFRDGRVSRETQYFGDPFAPGSSRAQWVERMT
;
A
#
# COMPACT_ATOMS: atom_id res chain seq x y z
N LEU A 1 -5.80 9.61 6.05
CA LEU A 1 -5.42 8.61 5.05
C LEU A 1 -5.84 8.96 3.61
N ASP A 2 -7.03 9.54 3.42
CA ASP A 2 -7.46 9.97 2.09
C ASP A 2 -6.46 10.91 1.43
N ARG A 3 -5.97 11.87 2.20
CA ARG A 3 -4.97 12.83 1.73
C ARG A 3 -3.67 12.14 1.33
N HIS A 4 -3.25 11.15 2.12
CA HIS A 4 -2.07 10.35 1.82
C HIS A 4 -2.21 9.63 0.48
N TRP A 5 -3.34 8.93 0.26
CA TRP A 5 -3.53 8.16 -0.97
C TRP A 5 -3.71 9.04 -2.20
N LYS A 6 -4.32 10.20 -2.05
CA LYS A 6 -4.41 11.18 -3.15
C LYS A 6 -3.02 11.70 -3.54
N ALA A 7 -2.17 11.96 -2.55
CA ALA A 7 -0.79 12.37 -2.79
C ALA A 7 0.02 11.27 -3.45
N SER A 8 -0.19 10.01 -3.06
CA SER A 8 0.46 8.85 -3.67
C SER A 8 0.09 8.72 -5.15
N ASP A 9 -1.18 8.87 -5.48
CA ASP A 9 -1.66 8.81 -6.86
C ASP A 9 -1.08 9.93 -7.72
N ALA A 10 -0.93 11.12 -7.13
CA ALA A 10 -0.38 12.28 -7.82
C ALA A 10 1.16 12.29 -7.87
N ASN A 11 1.83 11.29 -7.27
CA ASN A 11 3.30 11.25 -7.09
C ASN A 11 3.85 12.43 -6.30
N ASP A 12 3.06 12.97 -5.38
CA ASP A 12 3.50 14.01 -4.45
C ASP A 12 4.16 13.35 -3.25
N PHE A 13 5.43 13.00 -3.40
CA PHE A 13 6.17 12.23 -2.40
C PHE A 13 6.28 12.92 -1.05
N GLU A 14 6.41 14.25 -1.04
CA GLU A 14 6.48 15.00 0.20
C GLU A 14 5.18 14.91 0.99
N ALA A 15 4.04 15.20 0.35
CA ALA A 15 2.73 15.10 0.99
C ALA A 15 2.38 13.66 1.34
N GLU A 16 2.71 12.71 0.46
CA GLU A 16 2.48 11.28 0.70
C GLU A 16 3.13 10.81 2.00
N HIS A 17 4.37 11.23 2.25
CA HIS A 17 5.14 10.74 3.39
C HIS A 17 5.08 11.64 4.63
N ALA A 18 4.32 12.73 4.57
CA ALA A 18 4.16 13.65 5.71
C ALA A 18 3.48 12.98 6.91
N ILE A 19 2.69 11.93 6.69
CA ILE A 19 1.99 11.21 7.76
C ILE A 19 2.90 10.27 8.56
N TYR A 20 4.13 10.02 8.11
CA TYR A 20 5.02 9.07 8.76
C TYR A 20 5.85 9.74 9.85
N HIS A 21 6.09 8.98 10.93
CA HIS A 21 7.13 9.34 11.90
C HIS A 21 8.50 9.32 11.22
N GLU A 22 9.43 10.11 11.76
CA GLU A 22 10.81 10.11 11.26
C GLU A 22 11.46 8.73 11.37
N ASP A 23 11.11 7.97 12.42
CA ASP A 23 11.61 6.62 12.68
C ASP A 23 10.65 5.52 12.25
N ALA A 24 9.69 5.83 11.37
CA ALA A 24 8.72 4.85 10.88
C ALA A 24 9.41 3.66 10.21
N VAL A 25 8.74 2.51 10.28
CA VAL A 25 9.23 1.27 9.67
C VAL A 25 8.22 0.80 8.62
N LEU A 26 8.70 0.48 7.43
CA LEU A 26 7.90 -0.14 6.38
C LEU A 26 8.39 -1.58 6.22
N GLU A 27 7.46 -2.52 6.30
CA GLU A 27 7.78 -3.95 6.22
C GLU A 27 7.10 -4.59 5.01
N TYR A 28 7.85 -5.44 4.32
CA TYR A 28 7.38 -6.26 3.20
C TYR A 28 7.54 -7.74 3.59
N PRO A 29 6.54 -8.34 4.28
CA PRO A 29 6.69 -9.72 4.76
C PRO A 29 6.92 -10.75 3.65
N GLN A 30 6.38 -10.50 2.45
CA GLN A 30 6.51 -11.45 1.34
C GLN A 30 7.96 -11.62 0.87
N SER A 31 8.76 -10.57 0.97
CA SER A 31 10.19 -10.63 0.63
C SER A 31 11.11 -10.69 1.85
N GLY A 32 10.54 -10.46 3.04
CA GLY A 32 11.32 -10.40 4.29
C GLY A 32 12.13 -9.13 4.44
N GLU A 33 11.74 -8.06 3.74
CA GLU A 33 12.48 -6.80 3.75
C GLU A 33 11.85 -5.78 4.69
N ARG A 34 12.69 -4.89 5.20
CA ARG A 34 12.27 -3.76 6.05
C ARG A 34 13.03 -2.52 5.65
N ILE A 35 12.31 -1.39 5.60
CA ILE A 35 12.93 -0.08 5.41
C ILE A 35 12.70 0.71 6.69
N HIS A 36 13.76 1.24 7.28
CA HIS A 36 13.69 1.99 8.51
C HIS A 36 13.96 3.48 8.27
N GLY A 37 13.00 4.30 8.69
CA GLY A 37 13.08 5.75 8.63
C GLY A 37 12.31 6.36 7.47
N ARG A 38 11.59 7.45 7.76
CA ARG A 38 10.76 8.15 6.79
C ARG A 38 11.56 8.56 5.53
N HIS A 39 12.76 9.06 5.72
CA HIS A 39 13.60 9.49 4.61
C HIS A 39 13.91 8.34 3.64
N ARG A 40 14.27 7.18 4.19
CA ARG A 40 14.56 5.99 3.36
C ARG A 40 13.32 5.45 2.66
N ILE A 41 12.18 5.48 3.34
CA ILE A 41 10.90 5.07 2.75
C ILE A 41 10.59 5.96 1.55
N GLN A 42 10.67 7.26 1.74
CA GLN A 42 10.41 8.24 0.68
C GLN A 42 11.39 8.08 -0.49
N SER A 43 12.67 7.94 -0.20
CA SER A 43 13.71 7.78 -1.23
C SER A 43 13.52 6.50 -2.03
N SER A 44 13.16 5.40 -1.34
CA SER A 44 12.87 4.11 -1.99
C SER A 44 11.71 4.23 -2.97
N ARG A 45 10.65 4.91 -2.59
CA ARG A 45 9.46 5.08 -3.45
C ARG A 45 9.73 6.04 -4.60
N ALA A 46 10.48 7.11 -4.35
CA ALA A 46 10.85 8.06 -5.38
C ALA A 46 11.81 7.48 -6.43
N ALA A 47 12.58 6.46 -6.05
CA ALA A 47 13.53 5.80 -6.94
C ALA A 47 12.89 4.83 -7.94
N GLN A 48 11.61 4.50 -7.75
CA GLN A 48 10.93 3.58 -8.66
C GLN A 48 10.64 4.28 -9.99
N PRO A 49 11.08 3.70 -11.11
CA PRO A 49 10.94 4.34 -12.43
C PRO A 49 9.53 4.22 -13.01
N ASP A 50 8.71 3.32 -12.49
CA ASP A 50 7.41 3.00 -13.05
C ASP A 50 6.38 4.07 -12.72
N ARG A 51 5.50 4.32 -13.69
CA ARG A 51 4.36 5.20 -13.49
C ARG A 51 3.32 4.49 -12.61
N LYS A 52 2.96 5.12 -11.49
CA LYS A 52 2.05 4.54 -10.50
C LYS A 52 0.68 5.20 -10.54
N HIS A 53 -0.36 4.39 -10.35
CA HIS A 53 -1.72 4.85 -10.12
C HIS A 53 -2.31 4.06 -8.96
N PHE A 54 -2.97 4.77 -8.02
CA PHE A 54 -3.58 4.17 -6.84
C PHE A 54 -5.10 4.28 -6.92
N GLU A 55 -5.78 3.15 -6.81
CA GLU A 55 -7.23 3.11 -6.73
C GLU A 55 -7.62 2.51 -5.38
N VAL A 56 -7.99 3.36 -4.43
CA VAL A 56 -8.40 2.92 -3.09
C VAL A 56 -9.79 2.30 -3.17
N ARG A 57 -9.92 1.07 -2.70
CA ARG A 57 -11.19 0.36 -2.64
C ARG A 57 -11.86 0.51 -1.29
N ARG A 58 -11.10 0.42 -0.21
CA ARG A 58 -11.66 0.46 1.14
C ARG A 58 -10.59 0.85 2.14
N ILE A 59 -10.99 1.72 3.08
CA ILE A 59 -10.19 2.05 4.26
C ILE A 59 -11.02 1.63 5.47
N SER A 60 -10.45 0.81 6.33
CA SER A 60 -11.12 0.30 7.52
C SER A 60 -10.19 0.37 8.71
N GLY A 61 -10.74 0.63 9.88
CA GLY A 61 -9.97 0.66 11.11
C GLY A 61 -10.57 1.56 12.16
N SER A 62 -9.85 1.72 13.26
CA SER A 62 -10.20 2.64 14.34
C SER A 62 -8.96 2.90 15.19
N GLY A 63 -8.94 4.07 15.85
CA GLY A 63 -7.81 4.42 16.71
C GLY A 63 -6.49 4.42 15.96
N ASP A 64 -5.55 3.60 16.42
CA ASP A 64 -4.19 3.59 15.91
C ASP A 64 -3.91 2.49 14.88
N LEU A 65 -4.95 1.78 14.43
CA LEU A 65 -4.80 0.71 13.44
C LEU A 65 -5.75 0.93 12.26
N TRP A 66 -5.17 1.07 11.06
CA TRP A 66 -5.93 1.29 9.84
C TRP A 66 -5.44 0.38 8.72
N VAL A 67 -6.39 -0.17 7.97
CA VAL A 67 -6.12 -1.05 6.83
C VAL A 67 -6.70 -0.41 5.59
N THR A 68 -5.87 -0.28 4.55
CA THR A 68 -6.30 0.21 3.24
C THR A 68 -6.15 -0.89 2.21
N GLU A 69 -7.22 -1.15 1.49
CA GLU A 69 -7.24 -2.08 0.37
C GLU A 69 -7.29 -1.26 -0.92
N TYR A 70 -6.34 -1.50 -1.82
CA TYR A 70 -6.26 -0.72 -3.05
C TYR A 70 -5.64 -1.52 -4.19
N VAL A 71 -5.86 -1.02 -5.41
CA VAL A 71 -5.18 -1.53 -6.59
C VAL A 71 -4.10 -0.54 -6.96
N LEU A 72 -2.87 -1.00 -6.95
CA LEU A 72 -1.70 -0.22 -7.36
C LEU A 72 -1.33 -0.67 -8.76
N THR A 73 -1.32 0.27 -9.68
CA THR A 73 -0.99 -0.03 -11.09
C THR A 73 0.37 0.58 -11.42
N TYR A 74 1.27 -0.27 -11.92
CA TYR A 74 2.58 0.13 -12.43
C TYR A 74 2.58 -0.04 -13.94
N ASP A 75 2.67 1.05 -14.69
CA ASP A 75 2.69 1.01 -16.15
C ASP A 75 1.56 0.15 -16.75
N GLY A 76 0.35 0.27 -16.18
CA GLY A 76 -0.82 -0.47 -16.62
C GLY A 76 -0.94 -1.89 -16.05
N ARG A 77 0.00 -2.35 -15.25
CA ARG A 77 -0.06 -3.69 -14.61
C ARG A 77 -0.58 -3.57 -13.19
N PRO A 78 -1.73 -4.18 -12.86
CA PRO A 78 -2.32 -4.06 -11.54
C PRO A 78 -1.64 -4.96 -10.51
N SER A 79 -1.55 -4.46 -9.27
CA SER A 79 -1.17 -5.23 -8.09
C SER A 79 -2.24 -4.99 -7.03
N TYR A 80 -2.81 -6.07 -6.52
CA TYR A 80 -3.80 -5.99 -5.44
C TYR A 80 -3.06 -5.86 -4.13
N THR A 81 -3.27 -4.76 -3.44
CA THR A 81 -2.39 -4.35 -2.35
C THR A 81 -3.18 -4.08 -1.08
N VAL A 82 -2.59 -4.46 0.05
CA VAL A 82 -3.10 -4.13 1.37
C VAL A 82 -2.00 -3.45 2.15
N SER A 83 -2.30 -2.26 2.69
CA SER A 83 -1.44 -1.54 3.62
C SER A 83 -2.06 -1.58 5.00
N ILE A 84 -1.30 -2.05 5.98
CA ILE A 84 -1.70 -2.04 7.39
C ILE A 84 -0.83 -0.98 8.08
N MET A 85 -1.48 0.08 8.55
CA MET A 85 -0.79 1.19 9.19
C MET A 85 -1.07 1.24 10.68
N GLU A 86 -0.02 1.26 11.47
CA GLU A 86 -0.08 1.44 12.92
C GLU A 86 0.39 2.86 13.23
N PHE A 87 -0.43 3.60 13.97
CA PHE A 87 -0.17 4.99 14.30
C PHE A 87 0.33 5.14 15.74
N ARG A 88 1.18 6.13 15.94
CA ARG A 88 1.61 6.58 17.26
C ARG A 88 1.64 8.11 17.22
N ASP A 89 0.96 8.74 18.19
CA ASP A 89 0.89 10.19 18.28
C ASP A 89 0.43 10.85 16.97
N GLY A 90 -0.57 10.23 16.32
CA GLY A 90 -1.17 10.78 15.10
C GLY A 90 -0.36 10.57 13.83
N ARG A 91 0.76 9.85 13.88
CA ARG A 91 1.58 9.55 12.72
C ARG A 91 1.88 8.06 12.61
N VAL A 92 2.10 7.61 11.39
CA VAL A 92 2.42 6.19 11.13
C VAL A 92 3.77 5.85 11.74
N SER A 93 3.76 4.86 12.64
CA SER A 93 4.98 4.29 13.22
C SER A 93 5.43 3.04 12.48
N ARG A 94 4.49 2.29 11.94
CA ARG A 94 4.75 1.06 11.17
C ARG A 94 3.73 0.92 10.06
N GLU A 95 4.20 0.56 8.89
CA GLU A 95 3.33 0.14 7.79
C GLU A 95 3.77 -1.23 7.32
N THR A 96 2.80 -2.14 7.14
CA THR A 96 3.03 -3.46 6.58
C THR A 96 2.29 -3.54 5.25
N GLN A 97 2.97 -3.91 4.18
CA GLN A 97 2.35 -4.00 2.87
C GLN A 97 2.46 -5.41 2.29
N TYR A 98 1.35 -5.86 1.72
CA TYR A 98 1.26 -7.12 0.97
C TYR A 98 0.82 -6.79 -0.46
N PHE A 99 1.46 -7.45 -1.41
CA PHE A 99 1.17 -7.26 -2.84
C PHE A 99 0.76 -8.59 -3.46
N GLY A 100 -0.22 -8.55 -4.34
CA GLY A 100 -0.67 -9.74 -5.05
C GLY A 100 -0.92 -9.45 -6.52
N ASP A 101 -0.36 -10.27 -7.39
CA ASP A 101 -0.64 -10.19 -8.81
C ASP A 101 -1.97 -10.86 -9.13
N PRO A 102 -2.68 -10.42 -10.18
CA PRO A 102 -3.84 -11.15 -10.66
C PRO A 102 -3.44 -12.55 -11.12
N PHE A 103 -4.33 -13.50 -10.98
CA PHE A 103 -4.08 -14.87 -11.42
C PHE A 103 -5.36 -15.47 -12.01
N ALA A 104 -5.18 -16.54 -12.78
CA ALA A 104 -6.29 -17.23 -13.43
C ALA A 104 -7.20 -17.91 -12.40
N PRO A 105 -8.49 -18.06 -12.70
CA PRO A 105 -9.40 -18.84 -11.86
C PRO A 105 -8.87 -20.25 -11.62
N GLY A 106 -8.97 -20.70 -10.38
CA GLY A 106 -8.52 -22.03 -10.00
C GLY A 106 -9.51 -23.12 -10.44
N SER A 107 -9.01 -24.19 -11.03
CA SER A 107 -9.86 -25.29 -11.49
C SER A 107 -10.55 -26.03 -10.35
N SER A 108 -9.93 -26.09 -9.18
CA SER A 108 -10.47 -26.81 -8.03
C SER A 108 -11.77 -26.22 -7.47
N ARG A 109 -12.05 -24.95 -7.73
CA ARG A 109 -13.25 -24.29 -7.24
C ARG A 109 -14.24 -23.89 -8.34
N ALA A 110 -13.96 -24.32 -9.59
CA ALA A 110 -14.71 -23.88 -10.78
C ALA A 110 -16.23 -24.11 -10.66
N GLN A 111 -16.67 -25.20 -10.04
CA GLN A 111 -18.11 -25.51 -9.93
C GLN A 111 -18.87 -24.68 -8.92
N TRP A 112 -18.17 -23.91 -8.07
CA TRP A 112 -18.83 -23.13 -7.01
C TRP A 112 -18.69 -21.63 -7.20
N VAL A 113 -17.88 -21.15 -8.14
CA VAL A 113 -17.58 -19.72 -8.27
C VAL A 113 -18.47 -19.04 -9.29
N GLU A 114 -18.63 -17.73 -9.10
CA GLU A 114 -19.23 -16.82 -10.07
C GLU A 114 -18.17 -15.80 -10.45
N ARG A 115 -18.37 -15.18 -11.61
CA ARG A 115 -17.51 -14.06 -12.00
C ARG A 115 -17.87 -12.81 -11.20
N MET A 116 -16.87 -12.13 -10.69
CA MET A 116 -17.04 -10.78 -10.14
C MET A 116 -17.22 -9.83 -11.32
N THR A 117 -18.31 -9.11 -11.34
CA THR A 117 -18.62 -8.15 -12.41
C THR A 117 -18.40 -6.72 -11.98
#